data_0ba79c2e8bfcc31f6f7b0f2df2329ddf
#
_entry.id   0ba79c2e8bfcc31f6f7b0f2df2329ddf
#
_cell.length_a   1.000
_cell.length_b   1.000
_cell.length_c   1.000
_cell.angle_alpha   90.00
_cell.angle_beta   90.00
_cell.angle_gamma   90.00
#
_symmetry.space_group_name_H-M   'P 1'
#
loop_
_entity.id
_entity.type
_entity.pdbx_description
1 polymer ?
#
loop_
_entity_poly.entity_id
_entity_poly.type
_entity_poly.pdbx_seq_one_letter_code
_entity_poly.pdbx_strand_id
1 'polypeptide(L)'
;MPEVHLPHLDDEEEADAVSPPDARDASPRVRPDATHRSKSLLKIGLEVLLIGTGVFLGLMGEQWRERAHHRELAEASLRRFRDEILANRKALAAVKDYHTTTKKSLDAFFAADARTRPSAQDAIRVRGIQPASFERTAWDLALVTQSLTYVDPSLAFALSRIYTTQQSYAELSRGILQAMYLLPPMSENPIPFFGALSVYYGDIVYYEPRLLELYDEILPQIDRALGEAPAERPH
;
A
#
# COMPACT_ATOMS: atom_id res chain seq x y z
N MET A 1 -5.64 22.81 -35.48
CA MET A 1 -4.73 22.78 -36.60
C MET A 1 -4.17 24.16 -36.79
N PRO A 2 -2.89 24.35 -36.58
CA PRO A 2 -2.16 25.37 -37.32
C PRO A 2 -1.04 24.71 -38.17
N GLU A 3 -0.88 25.25 -39.33
CA GLU A 3 0.03 24.83 -40.38
C GLU A 3 1.49 25.05 -40.04
N VAL A 4 2.30 24.07 -40.46
CA VAL A 4 3.75 24.12 -40.43
C VAL A 4 4.23 24.74 -41.75
N HIS A 5 4.91 25.87 -41.64
CA HIS A 5 5.53 26.57 -42.78
C HIS A 5 6.99 26.11 -42.91
N LEU A 6 7.31 25.50 -44.04
CA LEU A 6 8.68 25.15 -44.47
C LEU A 6 9.26 26.29 -45.32
N PRO A 7 10.50 26.71 -45.15
CA PRO A 7 11.14 27.59 -46.08
C PRO A 7 11.88 26.81 -47.16
N HIS A 8 11.78 27.35 -48.33
CA HIS A 8 12.23 26.96 -49.65
C HIS A 8 13.73 27.10 -49.81
N LEU A 9 14.31 26.13 -50.49
CA LEU A 9 15.66 26.15 -51.04
C LEU A 9 15.61 26.80 -52.42
N ASP A 10 16.40 27.82 -52.62
CA ASP A 10 16.70 28.32 -53.96
C ASP A 10 18.19 28.12 -54.28
N ASP A 11 18.38 27.45 -55.41
CA ASP A 11 19.63 27.28 -56.11
C ASP A 11 20.06 28.57 -56.80
N GLU A 12 21.36 28.77 -56.94
CA GLU A 12 22.00 29.38 -58.12
C GLU A 12 23.51 29.21 -57.99
N GLU A 13 24.00 28.42 -58.74
CA GLU A 13 24.91 28.26 -59.85
C GLU A 13 25.53 29.60 -60.38
N GLU A 14 26.83 29.70 -60.33
CA GLU A 14 27.57 30.30 -61.44
C GLU A 14 29.04 29.84 -61.44
N ALA A 15 29.36 29.31 -62.60
CA ALA A 15 30.72 28.93 -62.98
C ALA A 15 31.48 30.14 -63.47
N ASP A 16 32.76 30.21 -63.23
CA ASP A 16 33.66 30.67 -64.33
C ASP A 16 35.10 30.11 -64.14
N ALA A 17 35.65 29.93 -65.30
CA ALA A 17 36.82 29.14 -65.67
C ALA A 17 38.10 29.98 -65.64
N VAL A 18 39.24 29.28 -65.83
CA VAL A 18 40.46 29.57 -66.60
C VAL A 18 41.77 29.43 -65.79
N SER A 19 42.40 28.33 -66.00
CA SER A 19 43.79 27.94 -66.44
C SER A 19 45.06 28.57 -65.83
N PRO A 20 46.14 27.75 -65.77
CA PRO A 20 47.32 27.91 -64.98
C PRO A 20 48.47 28.67 -65.76
N PRO A 21 49.66 28.84 -65.34
CA PRO A 21 50.64 27.89 -64.78
C PRO A 21 51.61 28.47 -63.69
N ASP A 22 52.34 27.73 -63.09
CA ASP A 22 53.81 27.59 -63.09
C ASP A 22 54.39 27.13 -61.74
N ALA A 23 55.09 26.08 -61.82
CA ALA A 23 56.41 25.69 -61.39
C ALA A 23 56.95 26.09 -59.99
N ARG A 24 57.26 25.03 -59.27
CA ARG A 24 58.46 24.90 -58.41
C ARG A 24 58.51 25.74 -57.14
N ASP A 25 58.05 25.13 -56.09
CA ASP A 25 58.83 25.26 -54.84
C ASP A 25 58.77 23.93 -54.04
N ALA A 26 59.91 23.30 -53.94
CA ALA A 26 60.11 22.06 -53.23
C ALA A 26 60.36 22.40 -51.76
N SER A 27 59.31 22.63 -51.02
CA SER A 27 59.40 22.68 -49.55
C SER A 27 59.44 21.27 -48.96
N PRO A 28 60.31 20.98 -48.01
CA PRO A 28 60.46 19.66 -47.42
C PRO A 28 59.17 19.29 -46.69
N ARG A 29 58.55 18.19 -47.09
CA ARG A 29 57.38 17.57 -46.38
C ARG A 29 57.86 17.20 -44.98
N VAL A 30 57.54 18.07 -44.01
CA VAL A 30 57.61 17.71 -42.59
C VAL A 30 56.62 16.58 -42.39
N ARG A 31 57.11 15.36 -42.20
CA ARG A 31 56.27 14.21 -41.78
C ARG A 31 55.71 14.56 -40.39
N PRO A 32 54.42 14.65 -40.20
CA PRO A 32 53.88 14.87 -38.88
C PRO A 32 54.24 13.65 -37.99
N ASP A 33 54.91 13.91 -36.91
CA ASP A 33 55.32 12.92 -35.91
C ASP A 33 54.10 12.14 -35.41
N ALA A 34 53.95 10.88 -35.84
CA ALA A 34 52.88 9.99 -35.49
C ALA A 34 52.84 9.71 -33.95
N THR A 35 53.97 9.96 -33.26
CA THR A 35 54.10 9.75 -31.81
C THR A 35 53.41 10.82 -30.97
N HIS A 36 53.24 12.04 -31.47
CA HIS A 36 52.51 13.09 -30.77
C HIS A 36 50.98 12.96 -30.83
N ARG A 37 50.44 12.39 -31.91
CA ARG A 37 48.99 12.13 -32.09
C ARG A 37 48.51 11.01 -31.15
N SER A 38 49.27 9.95 -30.95
CA SER A 38 48.89 8.83 -30.09
C SER A 38 48.81 9.21 -28.62
N LYS A 39 49.74 10.06 -28.15
CA LYS A 39 49.72 10.56 -26.77
C LYS A 39 48.55 11.51 -26.48
N SER A 40 48.13 12.30 -27.48
CA SER A 40 46.96 13.18 -27.35
C SER A 40 45.66 12.40 -27.31
N LEU A 41 45.49 11.36 -28.15
CA LEU A 41 44.33 10.51 -28.13
C LEU A 41 44.17 9.70 -26.83
N LEU A 42 45.29 9.22 -26.27
CA LEU A 42 45.32 8.54 -24.98
C LEU A 42 44.87 9.47 -23.84
N LYS A 43 45.33 10.72 -23.83
CA LYS A 43 44.89 11.74 -22.87
C LYS A 43 43.40 12.01 -22.93
N ILE A 44 42.88 12.24 -24.14
CA ILE A 44 41.47 12.49 -24.38
C ILE A 44 40.64 11.25 -23.93
N GLY A 45 41.09 10.02 -24.27
CA GLY A 45 40.45 8.80 -23.84
C GLY A 45 40.40 8.63 -22.32
N LEU A 46 41.53 8.96 -21.64
CA LEU A 46 41.59 8.93 -20.18
C LEU A 46 40.67 9.98 -19.52
N GLU A 47 40.61 11.17 -20.09
CA GLU A 47 39.75 12.25 -19.61
C GLU A 47 38.27 11.91 -19.74
N VAL A 48 37.85 11.37 -20.89
CA VAL A 48 36.48 10.87 -21.12
C VAL A 48 36.14 9.72 -20.18
N LEU A 49 37.06 8.77 -19.97
CA LEU A 49 36.90 7.68 -19.04
C LEU A 49 36.71 8.18 -17.59
N LEU A 50 37.48 9.16 -17.19
CA LEU A 50 37.44 9.73 -15.85
C LEU A 50 36.15 10.49 -15.59
N ILE A 51 35.69 11.27 -16.59
CA ILE A 51 34.37 11.94 -16.54
C ILE A 51 33.24 10.90 -16.50
N GLY A 52 33.27 9.90 -17.39
CA GLY A 52 32.30 8.82 -17.44
C GLY A 52 32.20 8.04 -16.13
N THR A 53 33.39 7.73 -15.54
CA THR A 53 33.45 7.05 -14.24
C THR A 53 32.85 7.92 -13.11
N GLY A 54 33.17 9.21 -13.11
CA GLY A 54 32.62 10.15 -12.12
C GLY A 54 31.12 10.27 -12.18
N VAL A 55 30.56 10.40 -13.37
CA VAL A 55 29.09 10.41 -13.59
C VAL A 55 28.47 9.08 -13.18
N PHE A 56 29.07 7.96 -13.57
CA PHE A 56 28.58 6.62 -13.21
C PHE A 56 28.56 6.40 -11.70
N LEU A 57 29.64 6.76 -11.00
CA LEU A 57 29.70 6.65 -9.53
C LEU A 57 28.70 7.58 -8.85
N GLY A 58 28.50 8.79 -9.40
CA GLY A 58 27.46 9.71 -8.89
C GLY A 58 26.04 9.12 -9.00
N LEU A 59 25.71 8.56 -10.15
CA LEU A 59 24.41 7.91 -10.37
C LEU A 59 24.22 6.65 -9.48
N MET A 60 25.28 5.85 -9.30
CA MET A 60 25.23 4.71 -8.39
C MET A 60 25.01 5.14 -6.94
N GLY A 61 25.68 6.20 -6.50
CA GLY A 61 25.52 6.76 -5.14
C GLY A 61 24.09 7.24 -4.91
N GLU A 62 23.49 7.91 -5.89
CA GLU A 62 22.09 8.34 -5.81
C GLU A 62 21.12 7.15 -5.71
N GLN A 63 21.27 6.12 -6.56
CA GLN A 63 20.46 4.92 -6.51
C GLN A 63 20.57 4.18 -5.17
N TRP A 64 21.74 4.17 -4.56
CA TRP A 64 21.95 3.56 -3.25
C TRP A 64 21.21 4.31 -2.15
N ARG A 65 21.29 5.63 -2.17
CA ARG A 65 20.59 6.51 -1.23
C ARG A 65 19.07 6.36 -1.37
N GLU A 66 18.56 6.33 -2.60
CA GLU A 66 17.16 6.16 -2.89
C GLU A 66 16.63 4.80 -2.38
N ARG A 67 17.35 3.71 -2.66
CA ARG A 67 16.99 2.37 -2.15
C ARG A 67 17.01 2.29 -0.62
N ALA A 68 17.97 2.93 0.03
CA ALA A 68 18.03 2.99 1.49
C ALA A 68 16.81 3.74 2.04
N HIS A 69 16.46 4.89 1.45
CA HIS A 69 15.31 5.68 1.84
C HIS A 69 13.97 4.91 1.64
N HIS A 70 13.80 4.22 0.51
CA HIS A 70 12.63 3.39 0.26
C HIS A 70 12.48 2.26 1.28
N ARG A 71 13.59 1.61 1.65
CA ARG A 71 13.60 0.60 2.71
C ARG A 71 13.18 1.17 4.05
N GLU A 72 13.70 2.31 4.43
CA GLU A 72 13.33 3.02 5.66
C GLU A 72 11.85 3.35 5.71
N LEU A 73 11.27 3.84 4.62
CA LEU A 73 9.84 4.12 4.50
C LEU A 73 8.99 2.84 4.64
N ALA A 74 9.40 1.76 3.98
CA ALA A 74 8.72 0.47 4.08
C ALA A 74 8.74 -0.07 5.53
N GLU A 75 9.92 -0.10 6.15
CA GLU A 75 10.08 -0.58 7.53
C GLU A 75 9.28 0.28 8.53
N ALA A 76 9.33 1.61 8.40
CA ALA A 76 8.55 2.50 9.26
C ALA A 76 7.03 2.26 9.12
N SER A 77 6.56 1.99 7.90
CA SER A 77 5.16 1.65 7.65
C SER A 77 4.79 0.29 8.23
N LEU A 78 5.64 -0.72 8.05
CA LEU A 78 5.41 -2.06 8.59
C LEU A 78 5.35 -2.06 10.12
N ARG A 79 6.19 -1.29 10.82
CA ARG A 79 6.10 -1.13 12.28
C ARG A 79 4.76 -0.53 12.71
N ARG A 80 4.29 0.51 12.02
CA ARG A 80 2.96 1.09 12.29
C ARG A 80 1.83 0.10 12.04
N PHE A 81 1.88 -0.66 10.95
CA PHE A 81 0.90 -1.71 10.67
C PHE A 81 0.89 -2.77 11.76
N ARG A 82 2.06 -3.21 12.19
CA ARG A 82 2.19 -4.19 13.28
C ARG A 82 1.50 -3.72 14.55
N ASP A 83 1.81 -2.51 14.99
CA ASP A 83 1.26 -1.94 16.22
C ASP A 83 -0.26 -1.76 16.12
N GLU A 84 -0.75 -1.23 15.00
CA GLU A 84 -2.18 -1.02 14.75
C GLU A 84 -2.95 -2.35 14.67
N ILE A 85 -2.40 -3.37 14.00
CA ILE A 85 -3.01 -4.70 13.92
C ILE A 85 -3.05 -5.38 15.30
N LEU A 86 -2.03 -5.25 16.13
CA LEU A 86 -2.04 -5.74 17.51
C LEU A 86 -3.11 -5.05 18.34
N ALA A 87 -3.27 -3.73 18.22
CA ALA A 87 -4.33 -2.98 18.90
C ALA A 87 -5.72 -3.43 18.43
N ASN A 88 -5.92 -3.57 17.11
CA ASN A 88 -7.18 -4.02 16.51
C ASN A 88 -7.52 -5.46 16.91
N ARG A 89 -6.54 -6.35 16.94
CA ARG A 89 -6.70 -7.71 17.45
C ARG A 89 -7.19 -7.74 18.89
N LYS A 90 -6.57 -6.94 19.75
CA LYS A 90 -6.95 -6.81 21.16
C LYS A 90 -8.38 -6.26 21.32
N ALA A 91 -8.74 -5.22 20.56
CA ALA A 91 -10.08 -4.65 20.57
C ALA A 91 -11.15 -5.67 20.16
N LEU A 92 -10.87 -6.47 19.11
CA LEU A 92 -11.77 -7.52 18.64
C LEU A 92 -11.91 -8.66 19.68
N ALA A 93 -10.80 -9.12 20.24
CA ALA A 93 -10.81 -10.17 21.25
C ALA A 93 -11.62 -9.78 22.50
N ALA A 94 -11.61 -8.50 22.87
CA ALA A 94 -12.33 -8.00 24.04
C ALA A 94 -13.86 -8.08 23.91
N VAL A 95 -14.42 -8.07 22.71
CA VAL A 95 -15.88 -8.07 22.46
C VAL A 95 -16.43 -9.42 21.99
N LYS A 96 -15.58 -10.30 21.46
CA LYS A 96 -15.97 -11.57 20.82
C LYS A 96 -16.86 -12.45 21.71
N ASP A 97 -16.49 -12.62 22.98
CA ASP A 97 -17.23 -13.50 23.91
C ASP A 97 -18.61 -12.94 24.21
N TYR A 98 -18.72 -11.61 24.35
CA TYR A 98 -20.01 -10.95 24.50
C TYR A 98 -20.91 -11.17 23.28
N HIS A 99 -20.37 -11.01 22.08
CA HIS A 99 -21.13 -11.21 20.83
C HIS A 99 -21.58 -12.66 20.67
N THR A 100 -20.69 -13.62 20.91
CA THR A 100 -21.02 -15.05 20.85
C THR A 100 -22.10 -15.42 21.86
N THR A 101 -21.99 -14.92 23.10
CA THR A 101 -22.97 -15.19 24.16
C THR A 101 -24.33 -14.56 23.84
N THR A 102 -24.32 -13.32 23.37
CA THR A 102 -25.54 -12.61 22.97
C THR A 102 -26.23 -13.32 21.80
N LYS A 103 -25.48 -13.76 20.79
CA LYS A 103 -26.01 -14.54 19.67
C LYS A 103 -26.69 -15.83 20.15
N LYS A 104 -26.02 -16.60 21.00
CA LYS A 104 -26.60 -17.82 21.58
C LYS A 104 -27.90 -17.55 22.33
N SER A 105 -27.97 -16.47 23.09
CA SER A 105 -29.17 -16.09 23.84
C SER A 105 -30.34 -15.71 22.89
N LEU A 106 -30.03 -14.98 21.81
CA LEU A 106 -31.01 -14.63 20.79
C LEU A 106 -31.52 -15.88 20.06
N ASP A 107 -30.66 -16.82 19.70
CA ASP A 107 -31.03 -18.08 19.06
C ASP A 107 -31.94 -18.92 19.96
N ALA A 108 -31.59 -19.06 21.23
CA ALA A 108 -32.41 -19.78 22.21
C ALA A 108 -33.79 -19.12 22.37
N PHE A 109 -33.83 -17.79 22.42
CA PHE A 109 -35.09 -17.04 22.49
C PHE A 109 -36.02 -17.30 21.30
N PHE A 110 -35.46 -17.26 20.07
CA PHE A 110 -36.26 -17.49 18.87
C PHE A 110 -36.64 -18.97 18.64
N ALA A 111 -35.83 -19.91 19.15
CA ALA A 111 -36.09 -21.33 19.09
C ALA A 111 -37.19 -21.80 20.10
N ALA A 112 -37.44 -21.01 21.16
CA ALA A 112 -38.41 -21.35 22.19
C ALA A 112 -39.85 -21.28 21.65
N ASP A 113 -40.70 -22.19 22.08
CA ASP A 113 -42.16 -22.17 21.79
C ASP A 113 -42.75 -20.83 22.22
N ALA A 114 -43.57 -20.22 21.38
CA ALA A 114 -44.21 -18.93 21.66
C ALA A 114 -45.01 -18.89 22.96
N ARG A 115 -45.53 -20.06 23.43
CA ARG A 115 -46.33 -20.19 24.68
C ARG A 115 -45.43 -20.25 25.92
N THR A 116 -44.21 -20.74 25.80
CA THR A 116 -43.28 -20.97 26.91
C THR A 116 -42.09 -20.01 26.85
N ARG A 117 -42.03 -19.16 25.82
CA ARG A 117 -40.96 -18.20 25.60
C ARG A 117 -40.89 -17.24 26.79
N PRO A 118 -39.71 -17.11 27.46
CA PRO A 118 -39.54 -16.13 28.51
C PRO A 118 -39.72 -14.71 27.98
N SER A 119 -40.01 -13.76 28.88
CA SER A 119 -40.02 -12.36 28.45
C SER A 119 -38.66 -11.99 27.81
N ALA A 120 -38.71 -11.16 26.79
CA ALA A 120 -37.47 -10.72 26.10
C ALA A 120 -36.49 -10.07 27.05
N GLN A 121 -36.97 -9.36 28.08
CA GLN A 121 -36.16 -8.70 29.10
C GLN A 121 -35.43 -9.69 30.01
N ASP A 122 -36.05 -10.84 30.31
CA ASP A 122 -35.45 -11.87 31.15
C ASP A 122 -34.51 -12.79 30.37
N ALA A 123 -34.81 -13.04 29.09
CA ALA A 123 -34.06 -13.97 28.27
C ALA A 123 -32.77 -13.37 27.70
N ILE A 124 -32.75 -12.07 27.41
CA ILE A 124 -31.66 -11.45 26.63
C ILE A 124 -31.15 -10.18 27.32
N ARG A 125 -29.99 -10.30 27.96
CA ARG A 125 -29.30 -9.15 28.57
C ARG A 125 -28.42 -8.43 27.52
N VAL A 126 -29.05 -7.62 26.65
CA VAL A 126 -28.32 -6.82 25.69
C VAL A 126 -27.77 -5.55 26.36
N ARG A 127 -26.45 -5.36 26.33
CA ARG A 127 -25.76 -4.13 26.80
C ARG A 127 -25.37 -3.23 25.63
N GLY A 128 -26.16 -3.18 24.55
CA GLY A 128 -25.84 -2.52 23.30
C GLY A 128 -25.08 -3.44 22.35
N ILE A 129 -24.82 -2.99 21.14
CA ILE A 129 -24.17 -3.81 20.10
C ILE A 129 -22.66 -3.98 20.31
N GLN A 130 -22.02 -3.06 21.07
CA GLN A 130 -20.58 -3.06 21.41
C GLN A 130 -19.64 -3.45 20.28
N PRO A 131 -19.68 -2.81 19.10
CA PRO A 131 -18.81 -3.17 17.98
C PRO A 131 -17.34 -2.96 18.36
N ALA A 132 -16.46 -3.81 17.84
CA ALA A 132 -15.04 -3.55 17.91
C ALA A 132 -14.72 -2.24 17.18
N SER A 133 -13.91 -1.38 17.79
CA SER A 133 -13.41 -0.17 17.17
C SER A 133 -12.03 -0.47 16.57
N PHE A 134 -11.90 -0.31 15.26
CA PHE A 134 -10.64 -0.52 14.57
C PHE A 134 -9.94 0.80 14.26
N GLU A 135 -8.64 0.84 14.54
CA GLU A 135 -7.74 1.87 14.03
C GLU A 135 -7.37 1.55 12.58
N ARG A 136 -7.20 2.59 11.77
CA ARG A 136 -6.76 2.47 10.37
C ARG A 136 -5.79 3.59 9.95
N THR A 137 -5.23 4.28 10.91
CA THR A 137 -4.34 5.43 10.69
C THR A 137 -3.07 5.02 9.94
N ALA A 138 -2.51 3.85 10.25
CA ALA A 138 -1.35 3.31 9.55
C ALA A 138 -1.65 3.05 8.07
N TRP A 139 -2.83 2.49 7.77
CA TRP A 139 -3.29 2.25 6.41
C TRP A 139 -3.50 3.55 5.63
N ASP A 140 -4.24 4.50 6.20
CA ASP A 140 -4.54 5.77 5.55
C ASP A 140 -3.27 6.58 5.30
N LEU A 141 -2.32 6.57 6.25
CA LEU A 141 -1.02 7.21 6.08
C LEU A 141 -0.20 6.55 4.97
N ALA A 142 -0.17 5.22 4.93
CA ALA A 142 0.58 4.48 3.93
C ALA A 142 0.06 4.72 2.50
N LEU A 143 -1.26 4.91 2.34
CA LEU A 143 -1.86 5.30 1.05
C LEU A 143 -1.43 6.72 0.65
N VAL A 144 -1.51 7.69 1.56
CA VAL A 144 -1.15 9.09 1.28
C VAL A 144 0.34 9.24 0.98
N THR A 145 1.20 8.53 1.70
CA THR A 145 2.66 8.58 1.51
C THR A 145 3.16 7.64 0.42
N GLN A 146 2.28 6.85 -0.19
CA GLN A 146 2.61 5.81 -1.18
C GLN A 146 3.65 4.78 -0.69
N SER A 147 3.83 4.65 0.62
CA SER A 147 4.84 3.76 1.20
C SER A 147 4.57 2.27 0.94
N LEU A 148 3.32 1.90 0.62
CA LEU A 148 2.96 0.54 0.21
C LEU A 148 3.66 0.08 -1.07
N THR A 149 4.10 1.01 -1.94
CA THR A 149 4.83 0.67 -3.17
C THR A 149 6.22 0.06 -2.90
N TYR A 150 6.74 0.27 -1.69
CA TYR A 150 8.04 -0.25 -1.25
C TYR A 150 7.92 -1.47 -0.34
N VAL A 151 6.71 -1.89 0.01
CA VAL A 151 6.42 -3.13 0.75
C VAL A 151 6.29 -4.28 -0.24
N ASP A 152 6.64 -5.51 0.20
CA ASP A 152 6.41 -6.71 -0.62
C ASP A 152 4.96 -6.76 -1.10
N PRO A 153 4.71 -6.99 -2.41
CA PRO A 153 3.35 -6.96 -2.97
C PRO A 153 2.39 -7.95 -2.32
N SER A 154 2.86 -9.14 -1.92
CA SER A 154 2.04 -10.16 -1.26
C SER A 154 1.60 -9.69 0.12
N LEU A 155 2.52 -9.04 0.85
CA LEU A 155 2.26 -8.48 2.16
C LEU A 155 1.32 -7.26 2.07
N ALA A 156 1.54 -6.38 1.09
CA ALA A 156 0.65 -5.24 0.83
C ALA A 156 -0.77 -5.70 0.49
N PHE A 157 -0.92 -6.75 -0.32
CA PHE A 157 -2.22 -7.35 -0.64
C PHE A 157 -2.89 -7.97 0.59
N ALA A 158 -2.15 -8.68 1.43
CA ALA A 158 -2.67 -9.24 2.67
C ALA A 158 -3.14 -8.16 3.66
N LEU A 159 -2.39 -7.06 3.79
CA LEU A 159 -2.80 -5.88 4.55
C LEU A 159 -4.10 -5.29 3.99
N SER A 160 -4.17 -5.06 2.67
CA SER A 160 -5.39 -4.54 2.03
C SER A 160 -6.62 -5.38 2.35
N ARG A 161 -6.49 -6.71 2.33
CA ARG A 161 -7.58 -7.64 2.66
C ARG A 161 -8.06 -7.49 4.10
N ILE A 162 -7.14 -7.28 5.04
CA ILE A 162 -7.46 -7.03 6.45
C ILE A 162 -8.28 -5.74 6.59
N TYR A 163 -7.80 -4.63 6.06
CA TYR A 163 -8.47 -3.33 6.19
C TYR A 163 -9.81 -3.28 5.47
N THR A 164 -9.95 -3.98 4.34
CA THR A 164 -11.24 -4.15 3.66
C THR A 164 -12.23 -4.95 4.53
N THR A 165 -11.77 -6.03 5.17
CA THR A 165 -12.63 -6.82 6.06
C THR A 165 -13.04 -6.04 7.32
N GLN A 166 -12.13 -5.27 7.91
CA GLN A 166 -12.46 -4.35 9.00
C GLN A 166 -13.51 -3.31 8.59
N GLN A 167 -13.38 -2.77 7.39
CA GLN A 167 -14.36 -1.82 6.86
C GLN A 167 -15.74 -2.45 6.72
N SER A 168 -15.84 -3.66 6.17
CA SER A 168 -17.11 -4.39 6.06
C SER A 168 -17.74 -4.63 7.43
N TYR A 169 -16.95 -5.02 8.43
CA TYR A 169 -17.40 -5.15 9.82
C TYR A 169 -17.95 -3.82 10.38
N ALA A 170 -17.23 -2.72 10.16
CA ALA A 170 -17.65 -1.40 10.63
C ALA A 170 -18.92 -0.90 9.90
N GLU A 171 -19.11 -1.27 8.64
CA GLU A 171 -20.32 -0.96 7.86
C GLU A 171 -21.54 -1.71 8.38
N LEU A 172 -21.41 -3.01 8.70
CA LEU A 172 -22.45 -3.78 9.37
C LEU A 172 -22.87 -3.13 10.68
N SER A 173 -21.90 -2.73 11.50
CA SER A 173 -22.17 -2.09 12.80
C SER A 173 -22.86 -0.73 12.67
N ARG A 174 -22.51 0.04 11.65
CA ARG A 174 -23.22 1.30 11.32
C ARG A 174 -24.63 1.04 10.79
N GLY A 175 -24.78 0.03 9.94
CA GLY A 175 -26.08 -0.35 9.38
C GLY A 175 -27.10 -0.74 10.44
N ILE A 176 -26.71 -1.57 11.41
CA ILE A 176 -27.63 -1.96 12.49
C ILE A 176 -28.00 -0.76 13.38
N LEU A 177 -27.03 0.13 13.69
CA LEU A 177 -27.33 1.34 14.46
C LEU A 177 -28.38 2.21 13.75
N GLN A 178 -28.24 2.42 12.45
CA GLN A 178 -29.22 3.17 11.67
C GLN A 178 -30.59 2.48 11.63
N ALA A 179 -30.60 1.16 11.41
CA ALA A 179 -31.84 0.38 11.38
C ALA A 179 -32.60 0.43 12.71
N MET A 180 -31.88 0.45 13.84
CA MET A 180 -32.48 0.53 15.18
C MET A 180 -33.34 1.80 15.39
N TYR A 181 -32.99 2.92 14.77
CA TYR A 181 -33.79 4.15 14.82
C TYR A 181 -35.12 4.07 14.06
N LEU A 182 -35.25 3.11 13.15
CA LEU A 182 -36.44 2.90 12.33
C LEU A 182 -37.37 1.83 12.90
N LEU A 183 -36.94 1.10 13.93
CA LEU A 183 -37.76 0.05 14.56
C LEU A 183 -38.73 0.65 15.57
N PRO A 184 -39.88 -0.02 15.79
CA PRO A 184 -40.81 0.33 16.87
C PRO A 184 -40.11 0.34 18.23
N PRO A 185 -40.58 1.15 19.17
CA PRO A 185 -40.05 1.14 20.53
C PRO A 185 -40.10 -0.28 21.15
N MET A 186 -39.02 -0.68 21.81
CA MET A 186 -38.91 -2.00 22.48
C MET A 186 -40.06 -2.24 23.50
N SER A 187 -40.59 -1.16 24.10
CA SER A 187 -41.71 -1.21 25.03
C SER A 187 -43.00 -1.63 24.40
N GLU A 188 -43.15 -1.41 23.09
CA GLU A 188 -44.38 -1.80 22.36
C GLU A 188 -44.26 -3.21 21.78
N ASN A 189 -43.15 -3.47 21.06
CA ASN A 189 -42.88 -4.77 20.47
C ASN A 189 -41.38 -5.04 20.36
N PRO A 190 -40.77 -5.85 21.22
CA PRO A 190 -39.34 -6.14 21.21
C PRO A 190 -38.91 -7.10 20.09
N ILE A 191 -39.85 -7.82 19.46
CA ILE A 191 -39.51 -8.89 18.49
C ILE A 191 -38.75 -8.36 17.28
N PRO A 192 -39.17 -7.26 16.59
CA PRO A 192 -38.40 -6.71 15.46
C PRO A 192 -36.99 -6.31 15.84
N PHE A 193 -36.81 -5.72 17.04
CA PHE A 193 -35.50 -5.31 17.54
C PHE A 193 -34.58 -6.51 17.76
N PHE A 194 -35.05 -7.58 18.45
CA PHE A 194 -34.26 -8.78 18.66
C PHE A 194 -34.04 -9.55 17.35
N GLY A 195 -34.97 -9.51 16.43
CA GLY A 195 -34.80 -10.07 15.09
C GLY A 195 -33.63 -9.40 14.35
N ALA A 196 -33.60 -8.06 14.31
CA ALA A 196 -32.50 -7.31 13.72
C ALA A 196 -31.16 -7.61 14.40
N LEU A 197 -31.12 -7.67 15.74
CA LEU A 197 -29.91 -8.05 16.48
C LEU A 197 -29.47 -9.48 16.18
N SER A 198 -30.40 -10.43 16.02
CA SER A 198 -30.06 -11.83 15.71
C SER A 198 -29.36 -11.94 14.35
N VAL A 199 -29.81 -11.19 13.35
CA VAL A 199 -29.14 -11.11 12.04
C VAL A 199 -27.75 -10.48 12.20
N TYR A 200 -27.69 -9.31 12.81
CA TYR A 200 -26.42 -8.59 13.04
C TYR A 200 -25.38 -9.45 13.75
N TYR A 201 -25.73 -10.08 14.88
CA TYR A 201 -24.80 -10.93 15.59
C TYR A 201 -24.45 -12.21 14.84
N GLY A 202 -25.33 -12.70 13.96
CA GLY A 202 -25.03 -13.78 13.05
C GLY A 202 -23.86 -13.44 12.15
N ASP A 203 -23.91 -12.28 11.52
CA ASP A 203 -22.85 -11.79 10.64
C ASP A 203 -21.56 -11.49 11.43
N ILE A 204 -21.67 -10.79 12.56
CA ILE A 204 -20.50 -10.42 13.39
C ILE A 204 -19.74 -11.65 13.89
N VAL A 205 -20.43 -12.65 14.43
CA VAL A 205 -19.82 -13.90 14.91
C VAL A 205 -19.14 -14.67 13.79
N TYR A 206 -19.55 -14.47 12.54
CA TYR A 206 -18.87 -15.02 11.36
C TYR A 206 -17.59 -14.23 11.00
N TYR A 207 -17.64 -12.89 11.05
CA TYR A 207 -16.50 -12.05 10.67
C TYR A 207 -15.36 -12.06 11.70
N GLU A 208 -15.68 -12.13 12.99
CA GLU A 208 -14.67 -11.99 14.08
C GLU A 208 -13.60 -13.07 14.07
N PRO A 209 -13.89 -14.37 13.98
CA PRO A 209 -12.88 -15.40 13.88
C PRO A 209 -11.99 -15.20 12.65
N ARG A 210 -12.61 -14.83 11.52
CA ARG A 210 -11.90 -14.62 10.27
C ARG A 210 -10.91 -13.45 10.36
N LEU A 211 -11.29 -12.36 11.01
CA LEU A 211 -10.37 -11.23 11.24
C LEU A 211 -9.22 -11.63 12.18
N LEU A 212 -9.50 -12.39 13.25
CA LEU A 212 -8.45 -12.87 14.15
C LEU A 212 -7.46 -13.79 13.42
N GLU A 213 -7.94 -14.69 12.56
CA GLU A 213 -7.09 -15.52 11.71
C GLU A 213 -6.19 -14.66 10.81
N LEU A 214 -6.76 -13.66 10.14
CA LEU A 214 -6.00 -12.74 9.28
C LEU A 214 -4.91 -11.98 10.06
N TYR A 215 -5.19 -11.55 11.28
CA TYR A 215 -4.20 -10.90 12.13
C TYR A 215 -3.09 -11.88 12.55
N ASP A 216 -3.46 -13.12 12.92
CA ASP A 216 -2.50 -14.15 13.32
C ASP A 216 -1.65 -14.65 12.13
N GLU A 217 -2.14 -14.57 10.90
CA GLU A 217 -1.41 -14.87 9.69
C GLU A 217 -0.43 -13.76 9.28
N ILE A 218 -0.82 -12.48 9.43
CA ILE A 218 -0.04 -11.35 8.92
C ILE A 218 1.09 -10.91 9.87
N LEU A 219 0.87 -10.96 11.19
CA LEU A 219 1.85 -10.48 12.17
C LEU A 219 3.22 -11.15 12.01
N PRO A 220 3.33 -12.50 11.89
CA PRO A 220 4.63 -13.14 11.66
C PRO A 220 5.25 -12.81 10.29
N GLN A 221 4.45 -12.39 9.31
CA GLN A 221 4.97 -11.96 8.00
C GLN A 221 5.59 -10.57 8.12
N ILE A 222 4.95 -9.66 8.85
CA ILE A 222 5.49 -8.34 9.16
C ILE A 222 6.79 -8.47 9.96
N ASP A 223 6.81 -9.27 11.04
CA ASP A 223 8.00 -9.48 11.86
C ASP A 223 9.19 -9.99 11.01
N ARG A 224 8.94 -10.96 10.13
CA ARG A 224 9.98 -11.46 9.19
C ARG A 224 10.48 -10.38 8.23
N ALA A 225 9.58 -9.54 7.70
CA ALA A 225 9.95 -8.46 6.79
C ALA A 225 10.77 -7.37 7.51
N LEU A 226 10.55 -7.18 8.81
CA LEU A 226 11.33 -6.28 9.67
C LEU A 226 12.66 -6.90 10.15
N GLY A 227 12.88 -8.21 9.95
CA GLY A 227 14.02 -8.93 10.51
C GLY A 227 13.93 -9.13 12.03
N GLU A 228 12.73 -9.03 12.60
CA GLU A 228 12.44 -9.21 14.02
C GLU A 228 12.04 -10.66 14.31
N ALA A 229 12.33 -11.15 15.53
CA ALA A 229 11.79 -12.43 15.96
C ALA A 229 10.26 -12.33 16.09
N PRO A 230 9.49 -13.38 15.70
CA PRO A 230 8.03 -13.36 15.82
C PRO A 230 7.61 -13.06 17.26
N ALA A 231 6.68 -12.13 17.43
CA ALA A 231 6.13 -11.83 18.74
C ALA A 231 5.50 -13.09 19.35
N GLU A 232 5.79 -13.37 20.62
CA GLU A 232 5.15 -14.47 21.35
C GLU A 232 3.63 -14.28 21.32
N ARG A 233 2.89 -15.31 20.95
CA ARG A 233 1.42 -15.27 20.94
C ARG A 233 0.94 -15.10 22.37
N PRO A 234 0.18 -14.06 22.71
CA PRO A 234 -0.49 -13.98 23.99
C PRO A 234 -1.52 -15.13 24.07
N HIS A 235 -1.39 -15.95 25.10
CA HIS A 235 -2.27 -17.08 25.44
C HIS A 235 -3.69 -16.60 25.80
#